data_6f1c4c5d9d5e068a750c01773f6fcf33
#
_entry.id   6f1c4c5d9d5e068a750c01773f6fcf33
#
_cell.length_a   1.000
_cell.length_b   1.000
_cell.length_c   1.000
_cell.angle_alpha   90.00
_cell.angle_beta   90.00
_cell.angle_gamma   90.00
#
_symmetry.space_group_name_H-M   'P 1'
#
loop_
_entity.id
_entity.type
_entity.pdbx_description
1 polymer ?
#
loop_
_entity_poly.entity_id
_entity_poly.type
_entity_poly.pdbx_seq_one_letter_code
_entity_poly.pdbx_strand_id
1 'polypeptide(L)'
;GLALSILIALAAICFALFSGEPYYVQVIIWVFTNAVLAVTLRFVLLIGELNIATAAFFGIGAYATAVASTIYDLPFFISLLAAPIIAGLISALFGWVTLRTKGPYFLLISFAFTEVVRLFYTKSEFLGGNSGMIGMFPPMALNDYFPAIAITILTAILLILYLTERSNLGRVFKAIQNNEDIPRSVGLNVIAL
;
A
#
# COMPACT_ATOMS: atom_id res chain seq x y z
N GLY A 1 -19.89 11.08 3.93
CA GLY A 1 -18.59 10.48 3.88
C GLY A 1 -18.48 9.03 4.30
N LEU A 2 -18.20 8.76 5.59
CA LEU A 2 -17.86 7.42 6.09
C LEU A 2 -18.98 6.39 5.88
N ALA A 3 -20.22 6.75 6.13
CA ALA A 3 -21.37 5.87 5.93
C ALA A 3 -21.52 5.45 4.46
N LEU A 4 -21.29 6.36 3.52
CA LEU A 4 -21.34 6.06 2.09
C LEU A 4 -20.20 5.11 1.67
N SER A 5 -18.98 5.30 2.17
CA SER A 5 -17.87 4.41 1.84
C SER A 5 -18.07 2.99 2.40
N ILE A 6 -18.62 2.86 3.61
CA ILE A 6 -18.98 1.57 4.19
C ILE A 6 -20.08 0.89 3.36
N LEU A 7 -21.09 1.66 2.96
CA LEU A 7 -22.19 1.12 2.14
C LEU A 7 -21.72 0.64 0.77
N ILE A 8 -20.82 1.37 0.12
CA ILE A 8 -20.18 0.93 -1.13
C ILE A 8 -19.37 -0.34 -0.92
N ALA A 9 -18.61 -0.43 0.17
CA ALA A 9 -17.82 -1.62 0.48
C ALA A 9 -18.73 -2.84 0.73
N LEU A 10 -19.81 -2.69 1.49
CA LEU A 10 -20.79 -3.75 1.72
C LEU A 10 -21.45 -4.21 0.43
N ALA A 11 -21.86 -3.27 -0.42
CA ALA A 11 -22.43 -3.58 -1.72
C ALA A 11 -21.42 -4.34 -2.62
N ALA A 12 -20.14 -3.94 -2.61
CA ALA A 12 -19.08 -4.61 -3.35
C ALA A 12 -18.82 -6.04 -2.83
N ILE A 13 -18.84 -6.25 -1.51
CA ILE A 13 -18.70 -7.57 -0.90
C ILE A 13 -19.90 -8.46 -1.25
N CYS A 14 -21.13 -7.95 -1.13
CA CYS A 14 -22.32 -8.69 -1.52
C CYS A 14 -22.27 -9.06 -3.02
N PHE A 15 -21.90 -8.12 -3.87
CA PHE A 15 -21.74 -8.38 -5.29
C PHE A 15 -20.69 -9.45 -5.57
N ALA A 16 -19.54 -9.39 -4.91
CA ALA A 16 -18.45 -10.37 -5.05
C ALA A 16 -18.86 -11.79 -4.64
N LEU A 17 -19.76 -11.92 -3.66
CA LEU A 17 -20.24 -13.23 -3.17
C LEU A 17 -21.36 -13.81 -4.07
N PHE A 18 -22.17 -12.96 -4.70
CA PHE A 18 -23.39 -13.41 -5.39
C PHE A 18 -23.35 -13.29 -6.90
N SER A 19 -22.40 -12.53 -7.50
CA SER A 19 -22.43 -12.25 -8.95
C SER A 19 -22.07 -13.45 -9.83
N GLY A 20 -21.30 -14.42 -9.31
CA GLY A 20 -20.82 -15.57 -10.09
C GLY A 20 -19.91 -15.23 -11.29
N GLU A 21 -19.69 -13.93 -11.58
CA GLU A 21 -18.93 -13.43 -12.72
C GLU A 21 -17.52 -12.97 -12.31
N PRO A 22 -16.46 -13.77 -12.55
CA PRO A 22 -15.10 -13.50 -12.08
C PRO A 22 -14.54 -12.16 -12.58
N TYR A 23 -14.93 -11.73 -13.77
CA TYR A 23 -14.46 -10.49 -14.38
C TYR A 23 -14.81 -9.25 -13.55
N TYR A 24 -16.09 -9.09 -13.19
CA TYR A 24 -16.53 -7.93 -12.40
C TYR A 24 -15.94 -7.91 -11.01
N VAL A 25 -15.79 -9.08 -10.41
CA VAL A 25 -15.17 -9.24 -9.10
C VAL A 25 -13.70 -8.76 -9.14
N GLN A 26 -12.96 -9.15 -10.17
CA GLN A 26 -11.57 -8.71 -10.38
C GLN A 26 -11.48 -7.19 -10.58
N VAL A 27 -12.38 -6.62 -11.36
CA VAL A 27 -12.44 -5.15 -11.56
C VAL A 27 -12.68 -4.42 -10.23
N ILE A 28 -13.58 -4.91 -9.39
CA ILE A 28 -13.86 -4.33 -8.07
C ILE A 28 -12.61 -4.37 -7.19
N ILE A 29 -11.90 -5.50 -7.12
CA ILE A 29 -10.65 -5.61 -6.35
C ILE A 29 -9.63 -4.59 -6.85
N TRP A 30 -9.48 -4.42 -8.15
CA TRP A 30 -8.58 -3.43 -8.74
C TRP A 30 -8.96 -2.00 -8.37
N VAL A 31 -10.25 -1.67 -8.39
CA VAL A 31 -10.73 -0.34 -7.97
C VAL A 31 -10.39 -0.08 -6.51
N PHE A 32 -10.65 -1.03 -5.60
CA PHE A 32 -10.31 -0.89 -4.19
C PHE A 32 -8.80 -0.80 -3.95
N THR A 33 -8.00 -1.60 -4.66
CA THR A 33 -6.54 -1.54 -4.59
C THR A 33 -6.01 -0.17 -5.01
N ASN A 34 -6.49 0.36 -6.14
CA ASN A 34 -6.10 1.69 -6.60
C ASN A 34 -6.60 2.79 -5.65
N ALA A 35 -7.78 2.63 -5.04
CA ALA A 35 -8.27 3.55 -4.02
C ALA A 35 -7.36 3.59 -2.80
N VAL A 36 -6.87 2.43 -2.32
CA VAL A 36 -5.89 2.36 -1.22
C VAL A 36 -4.60 3.10 -1.61
N LEU A 37 -4.06 2.84 -2.81
CA LEU A 37 -2.85 3.52 -3.29
C LEU A 37 -3.03 5.04 -3.36
N ALA A 38 -4.15 5.50 -3.90
CA ALA A 38 -4.47 6.93 -4.00
C ALA A 38 -4.62 7.60 -2.63
N VAL A 39 -5.28 6.94 -1.68
CA VAL A 39 -5.44 7.46 -0.31
C VAL A 39 -4.11 7.46 0.43
N THR A 40 -3.27 6.43 0.24
CA THR A 40 -1.93 6.37 0.82
C THR A 40 -1.04 7.50 0.28
N LEU A 41 -1.05 7.76 -1.03
CA LEU A 41 -0.35 8.89 -1.64
C LEU A 41 -0.84 10.21 -1.04
N ARG A 42 -2.16 10.41 -0.94
CA ARG A 42 -2.74 11.58 -0.31
C ARG A 42 -2.31 11.72 1.15
N PHE A 43 -2.19 10.61 1.88
CA PHE A 43 -1.77 10.63 3.27
C PHE A 43 -0.35 11.20 3.46
N VAL A 44 0.58 10.86 2.55
CA VAL A 44 1.93 11.45 2.54
C VAL A 44 1.88 12.93 2.16
N LEU A 45 0.98 13.33 1.24
CA LEU A 45 0.77 14.73 0.90
C LEU A 45 0.31 15.60 2.10
N LEU A 46 -0.27 15.02 3.16
CA LEU A 46 -0.62 15.75 4.38
C LEU A 46 0.62 16.30 5.13
N ILE A 47 1.80 15.77 4.85
CA ILE A 47 3.08 16.26 5.41
C ILE A 47 3.72 17.31 4.48
N GLY A 48 3.15 17.52 3.28
CA GLY A 48 3.67 18.45 2.28
C GLY A 48 4.61 17.83 1.26
N GLU A 49 4.86 16.52 1.33
CA GLU A 49 5.77 15.82 0.43
C GLU A 49 5.01 14.90 -0.54
N LEU A 50 5.40 14.90 -1.82
CA LEU A 50 4.86 14.00 -2.82
C LEU A 50 5.77 12.78 -2.98
N ASN A 51 5.28 11.61 -2.57
CA ASN A 51 6.03 10.35 -2.59
C ASN A 51 5.49 9.40 -3.67
N ILE A 52 6.17 9.28 -4.79
CA ILE A 52 5.82 8.34 -5.86
C ILE A 52 6.28 6.91 -5.53
N ALA A 53 7.22 6.73 -4.58
CA ALA A 53 7.72 5.41 -4.18
C ALA A 53 6.64 4.49 -3.56
N THR A 54 5.45 5.01 -3.25
CA THR A 54 4.30 4.21 -2.78
C THR A 54 4.00 3.04 -3.72
N ALA A 55 4.07 3.26 -5.03
CA ALA A 55 3.87 2.20 -6.03
C ALA A 55 4.98 1.13 -5.97
N ALA A 56 6.23 1.54 -5.75
CA ALA A 56 7.35 0.62 -5.58
C ALA A 56 7.17 -0.25 -4.32
N PHE A 57 6.78 0.32 -3.19
CA PHE A 57 6.55 -0.43 -1.95
C PHE A 57 5.39 -1.43 -2.09
N PHE A 58 4.33 -1.06 -2.80
CA PHE A 58 3.26 -1.99 -3.13
C PHE A 58 3.78 -3.16 -3.96
N GLY A 59 4.59 -2.90 -5.00
CA GLY A 59 5.24 -3.92 -5.81
C GLY A 59 6.17 -4.81 -4.98
N ILE A 60 6.99 -4.23 -4.10
CA ILE A 60 7.88 -4.98 -3.20
C ILE A 60 7.09 -5.96 -2.33
N GLY A 61 5.98 -5.51 -1.74
CA GLY A 61 5.11 -6.39 -0.96
C GLY A 61 4.51 -7.52 -1.79
N ALA A 62 4.02 -7.23 -3.00
CA ALA A 62 3.46 -8.23 -3.90
C ALA A 62 4.51 -9.29 -4.31
N TYR A 63 5.71 -8.86 -4.70
CA TYR A 63 6.79 -9.78 -5.04
C TYR A 63 7.34 -10.56 -3.85
N ALA A 64 7.36 -9.95 -2.64
CA ALA A 64 7.73 -10.67 -1.43
C ALA A 64 6.77 -11.83 -1.13
N THR A 65 5.46 -11.62 -1.27
CA THR A 65 4.46 -12.69 -1.15
C THR A 65 4.64 -13.74 -2.25
N ALA A 66 4.87 -13.30 -3.49
CA ALA A 66 5.06 -14.18 -4.63
C ALA A 66 6.26 -15.12 -4.42
N VAL A 67 7.42 -14.56 -4.09
CA VAL A 67 8.66 -15.32 -3.82
C VAL A 67 8.46 -16.29 -2.66
N ALA A 68 7.85 -15.83 -1.58
CA ALA A 68 7.60 -16.67 -0.41
C ALA A 68 6.71 -17.87 -0.73
N SER A 69 5.67 -17.69 -1.56
CA SER A 69 4.72 -18.75 -1.90
C SER A 69 5.19 -19.67 -3.03
N THR A 70 5.88 -19.13 -4.07
CA THR A 70 6.20 -19.92 -5.28
C THR A 70 7.62 -20.49 -5.28
N ILE A 71 8.56 -19.85 -4.57
CA ILE A 71 9.97 -20.30 -4.55
C ILE A 71 10.28 -21.05 -3.26
N TYR A 72 9.77 -20.52 -2.12
CA TYR A 72 10.00 -21.14 -0.82
C TYR A 72 8.85 -22.07 -0.37
N ASP A 73 7.81 -22.25 -1.18
CA ASP A 73 6.63 -23.09 -0.90
C ASP A 73 6.02 -22.85 0.49
N LEU A 74 6.10 -21.60 0.98
CA LEU A 74 5.57 -21.25 2.28
C LEU A 74 4.04 -21.23 2.25
N PRO A 75 3.38 -21.61 3.36
CA PRO A 75 1.93 -21.52 3.47
C PRO A 75 1.42 -20.12 3.16
N PHE A 76 0.28 -20.03 2.49
CA PHE A 76 -0.30 -18.77 1.99
C PHE A 76 -0.34 -17.65 3.04
N PHE A 77 -0.76 -17.95 4.27
CA PHE A 77 -0.83 -16.96 5.35
C PHE A 77 0.54 -16.43 5.78
N ILE A 78 1.57 -17.27 5.80
CA ILE A 78 2.95 -16.85 6.11
C ILE A 78 3.48 -15.98 4.98
N SER A 79 3.23 -16.36 3.74
CA SER A 79 3.63 -15.59 2.55
C SER A 79 2.95 -14.21 2.54
N LEU A 80 1.67 -14.14 2.93
CA LEU A 80 0.93 -12.88 3.03
C LEU A 80 1.51 -11.94 4.10
N LEU A 81 1.98 -12.50 5.24
CA LEU A 81 2.63 -11.72 6.29
C LEU A 81 4.04 -11.23 5.89
N ALA A 82 4.71 -11.90 4.96
CA ALA A 82 6.01 -11.46 4.45
C ALA A 82 5.92 -10.09 3.75
N ALA A 83 4.82 -9.79 3.06
CA ALA A 83 4.62 -8.54 2.33
C ALA A 83 4.78 -7.29 3.21
N PRO A 84 4.00 -7.09 4.29
CA PRO A 84 4.09 -5.89 5.11
C PRO A 84 5.43 -5.80 5.86
N ILE A 85 6.03 -6.93 6.22
CA ILE A 85 7.33 -6.95 6.91
C ILE A 85 8.43 -6.47 5.97
N ILE A 86 8.55 -7.06 4.79
CA ILE A 86 9.62 -6.74 3.82
C ILE A 86 9.41 -5.33 3.25
N ALA A 87 8.19 -5.00 2.82
CA ALA A 87 7.90 -3.67 2.33
C ALA A 87 8.09 -2.60 3.42
N GLY A 88 7.72 -2.90 4.67
CA GLY A 88 7.91 -2.03 5.81
C GLY A 88 9.40 -1.77 6.12
N LEU A 89 10.22 -2.80 6.13
CA LEU A 89 11.67 -2.66 6.34
C LEU A 89 12.32 -1.82 5.23
N ILE A 90 11.99 -2.10 3.97
CA ILE A 90 12.55 -1.35 2.83
C ILE A 90 12.05 0.09 2.83
N SER A 91 10.77 0.32 3.15
CA SER A 91 10.22 1.68 3.25
C SER A 91 10.83 2.48 4.40
N ALA A 92 11.11 1.84 5.54
CA ALA A 92 11.80 2.47 6.66
C ALA A 92 13.24 2.85 6.29
N LEU A 93 13.97 1.96 5.61
CA LEU A 93 15.31 2.24 5.11
C LEU A 93 15.31 3.38 4.10
N PHE A 94 14.39 3.35 3.14
CA PHE A 94 14.20 4.42 2.15
C PHE A 94 13.88 5.75 2.84
N GLY A 95 12.94 5.76 3.78
CA GLY A 95 12.57 6.94 4.57
C GLY A 95 13.77 7.51 5.32
N TRP A 96 14.54 6.67 6.00
CA TRP A 96 15.72 7.11 6.74
C TRP A 96 16.75 7.82 5.87
N VAL A 97 16.95 7.34 4.63
CA VAL A 97 17.87 7.97 3.67
C VAL A 97 17.27 9.26 3.08
N THR A 98 15.97 9.27 2.75
CA THR A 98 15.33 10.33 1.97
C THR A 98 14.74 11.46 2.79
N LEU A 99 14.44 11.25 4.09
CA LEU A 99 13.90 12.28 4.98
C LEU A 99 14.83 13.50 5.18
N ARG A 100 16.07 13.41 4.71
CA ARG A 100 17.02 14.55 4.70
C ARG A 100 16.79 15.49 3.51
N THR A 101 16.01 15.08 2.53
CA THR A 101 15.70 15.85 1.32
C THR A 101 14.26 16.33 1.37
N LYS A 102 13.99 17.51 0.81
CA LYS A 102 12.66 18.13 0.85
C LYS A 102 12.24 18.61 -0.53
N GLY A 103 10.93 18.70 -0.72
CA GLY A 103 10.33 19.29 -1.91
C GLY A 103 10.66 18.54 -3.21
N PRO A 104 11.07 19.26 -4.28
CA PRO A 104 11.29 18.64 -5.59
C PRO A 104 12.35 17.54 -5.61
N TYR A 105 13.36 17.62 -4.76
CA TYR A 105 14.41 16.60 -4.67
C TYR A 105 13.88 15.29 -4.09
N PHE A 106 12.98 15.36 -3.10
CA PHE A 106 12.33 14.17 -2.55
C PHE A 106 11.47 13.48 -3.62
N LEU A 107 10.75 14.26 -4.44
CA LEU A 107 9.97 13.73 -5.56
C LEU A 107 10.86 13.00 -6.57
N LEU A 108 11.99 13.60 -6.97
CA LEU A 108 12.92 12.99 -7.93
C LEU A 108 13.54 11.69 -7.40
N ILE A 109 13.93 11.66 -6.13
CA ILE A 109 14.48 10.46 -5.47
C ILE A 109 13.42 9.35 -5.41
N SER A 110 12.18 9.68 -5.05
CA SER A 110 11.10 8.70 -4.99
C SER A 110 10.74 8.14 -6.36
N PHE A 111 10.78 8.97 -7.41
CA PHE A 111 10.61 8.54 -8.79
C PHE A 111 11.75 7.62 -9.25
N ALA A 112 13.01 8.03 -9.02
CA ALA A 112 14.17 7.24 -9.37
C ALA A 112 14.17 5.87 -8.67
N PHE A 113 13.81 5.83 -7.38
CA PHE A 113 13.66 4.59 -6.65
C PHE A 113 12.59 3.69 -7.27
N THR A 114 11.44 4.23 -7.64
CA THR A 114 10.36 3.49 -8.29
C THR A 114 10.83 2.87 -9.62
N GLU A 115 11.57 3.63 -10.43
CA GLU A 115 12.13 3.13 -11.69
C GLU A 115 13.19 2.03 -11.47
N VAL A 116 14.07 2.20 -10.48
CA VAL A 116 15.06 1.16 -10.13
C VAL A 116 14.37 -0.13 -9.73
N VAL A 117 13.36 -0.05 -8.87
CA VAL A 117 12.58 -1.22 -8.43
C VAL A 117 11.85 -1.86 -9.61
N ARG A 118 11.23 -1.08 -10.48
CA ARG A 118 10.57 -1.56 -11.71
C ARG A 118 11.56 -2.29 -12.64
N LEU A 119 12.71 -1.68 -12.89
CA LEU A 119 13.76 -2.30 -13.72
C LEU A 119 14.31 -3.57 -13.08
N PHE A 120 14.46 -3.60 -11.77
CA PHE A 120 14.90 -4.80 -11.05
C PHE A 120 13.93 -5.96 -11.31
N TYR A 121 12.61 -5.74 -11.22
CA TYR A 121 11.61 -6.79 -11.48
C TYR A 121 11.65 -7.26 -12.94
N THR A 122 11.68 -6.33 -13.89
CA THR A 122 11.65 -6.67 -15.32
C THR A 122 12.93 -7.35 -15.83
N LYS A 123 14.07 -7.10 -15.19
CA LYS A 123 15.36 -7.67 -15.58
C LYS A 123 15.72 -8.96 -14.81
N SER A 124 15.07 -9.21 -13.68
CA SER A 124 15.34 -10.39 -12.87
C SER A 124 14.57 -11.60 -13.41
N GLU A 125 15.23 -12.52 -14.09
CA GLU A 125 14.63 -13.78 -14.55
C GLU A 125 14.05 -14.59 -13.38
N PHE A 126 14.71 -14.54 -12.21
CA PHE A 126 14.26 -15.14 -10.97
C PHE A 126 12.87 -14.66 -10.51
N LEU A 127 12.49 -13.42 -10.86
CA LEU A 127 11.19 -12.82 -10.54
C LEU A 127 10.19 -12.91 -11.71
N GLY A 128 10.48 -13.75 -12.72
CA GLY A 128 9.64 -13.93 -13.90
C GLY A 128 9.82 -12.86 -14.99
N GLY A 129 10.76 -11.92 -14.81
CA GLY A 129 11.09 -10.90 -15.79
C GLY A 129 9.88 -10.07 -16.23
N ASN A 130 9.74 -9.88 -17.55
CA ASN A 130 8.62 -9.10 -18.12
C ASN A 130 7.24 -9.77 -17.96
N SER A 131 7.18 -11.08 -17.74
CA SER A 131 5.93 -11.83 -17.56
C SER A 131 5.40 -11.74 -16.12
N GLY A 132 6.25 -11.35 -15.18
CA GLY A 132 5.95 -11.37 -13.75
C GLY A 132 5.87 -12.78 -13.17
N MET A 133 5.60 -12.86 -11.87
CA MET A 133 5.41 -14.15 -11.19
C MET A 133 3.94 -14.59 -11.30
N ILE A 134 3.74 -15.86 -11.64
CA ILE A 134 2.42 -16.50 -11.77
C ILE A 134 2.36 -17.72 -10.84
N GLY A 135 1.15 -18.24 -10.58
CA GLY A 135 0.98 -19.46 -9.78
C GLY A 135 0.69 -19.23 -8.29
N MET A 136 0.40 -17.98 -7.92
CA MET A 136 -0.05 -17.67 -6.55
C MET A 136 -1.56 -17.89 -6.45
N PHE A 137 -1.96 -18.96 -5.78
CA PHE A 137 -3.37 -19.25 -5.55
C PHE A 137 -3.67 -19.28 -4.05
N PRO A 138 -4.83 -18.75 -3.63
CA PRO A 138 -5.29 -18.94 -2.27
C PRO A 138 -5.56 -20.43 -2.02
N PRO A 139 -5.56 -20.89 -0.75
CA PRO A 139 -5.95 -22.24 -0.43
C PRO A 139 -7.33 -22.56 -0.99
N MET A 140 -7.55 -23.80 -1.49
CA MET A 140 -8.81 -24.21 -2.12
C MET A 140 -10.04 -23.93 -1.24
N ALA A 141 -9.91 -24.10 0.08
CA ALA A 141 -10.98 -23.81 1.01
C ALA A 141 -11.39 -22.33 1.10
N LEU A 142 -10.51 -21.42 0.70
CA LEU A 142 -10.76 -19.97 0.72
C LEU A 142 -11.03 -19.38 -0.67
N ASN A 143 -10.90 -20.15 -1.73
CA ASN A 143 -10.95 -19.64 -3.10
C ASN A 143 -12.24 -18.84 -3.37
N ASP A 144 -13.39 -19.38 -2.98
CA ASP A 144 -14.69 -18.75 -3.24
C ASP A 144 -14.94 -17.50 -2.40
N TYR A 145 -14.32 -17.43 -1.20
CA TYR A 145 -14.45 -16.29 -0.30
C TYR A 145 -13.31 -15.29 -0.41
N PHE A 146 -12.25 -15.63 -1.17
CA PHE A 146 -11.04 -14.81 -1.27
C PHE A 146 -11.33 -13.38 -1.77
N PRO A 147 -12.19 -13.14 -2.77
CA PRO A 147 -12.55 -11.80 -3.19
C PRO A 147 -13.19 -10.96 -2.08
N ALA A 148 -14.11 -11.56 -1.33
CA ALA A 148 -14.76 -10.89 -0.20
C ALA A 148 -13.76 -10.54 0.91
N ILE A 149 -12.84 -11.45 1.21
CA ILE A 149 -11.75 -11.23 2.17
C ILE A 149 -10.84 -10.09 1.69
N ALA A 150 -10.45 -10.09 0.42
CA ALA A 150 -9.62 -9.04 -0.15
C ALA A 150 -10.27 -7.65 -0.06
N ILE A 151 -11.55 -7.53 -0.46
CA ILE A 151 -12.31 -6.27 -0.38
C ILE A 151 -12.44 -5.82 1.09
N THR A 152 -12.67 -6.76 2.01
CA THR A 152 -12.78 -6.45 3.45
C THR A 152 -11.47 -5.90 4.00
N ILE A 153 -10.32 -6.52 3.67
CA ILE A 153 -9.00 -6.05 4.08
C ILE A 153 -8.70 -4.67 3.50
N LEU A 154 -8.94 -4.47 2.20
CA LEU A 154 -8.74 -3.18 1.54
C LEU A 154 -9.62 -2.08 2.16
N THR A 155 -10.87 -2.40 2.48
CA THR A 155 -11.79 -1.48 3.17
C THR A 155 -11.31 -1.16 4.58
N ALA A 156 -10.82 -2.16 5.32
CA ALA A 156 -10.25 -1.96 6.65
C ALA A 156 -9.03 -1.03 6.60
N ILE A 157 -8.14 -1.18 5.62
CA ILE A 157 -7.00 -0.28 5.41
C ILE A 157 -7.47 1.15 5.14
N LEU A 158 -8.44 1.33 4.24
CA LEU A 158 -9.01 2.65 3.96
C LEU A 158 -9.63 3.29 5.21
N LEU A 159 -10.30 2.49 6.05
CA LEU A 159 -10.88 2.95 7.30
C LEU A 159 -9.80 3.38 8.30
N ILE A 160 -8.74 2.58 8.44
CA ILE A 160 -7.59 2.91 9.31
C ILE A 160 -6.94 4.23 8.87
N LEU A 161 -6.67 4.40 7.58
CA LEU A 161 -6.11 5.63 7.03
C LEU A 161 -7.03 6.84 7.29
N TYR A 162 -8.33 6.67 7.09
CA TYR A 162 -9.31 7.73 7.35
C TYR A 162 -9.37 8.12 8.84
N LEU A 163 -9.37 7.15 9.75
CA LEU A 163 -9.37 7.39 11.18
C LEU A 163 -8.07 8.07 11.63
N THR A 164 -6.92 7.64 11.08
CA THR A 164 -5.62 8.24 11.35
C THR A 164 -5.58 9.70 10.89
N GLU A 165 -6.10 10.02 9.71
CA GLU A 165 -6.19 11.40 9.22
C GLU A 165 -7.04 12.30 10.14
N ARG A 166 -8.08 11.76 10.76
CA ARG A 166 -8.94 12.50 11.69
C ARG A 166 -8.45 12.53 13.13
N SER A 167 -7.44 11.74 13.46
CA SER A 167 -6.83 11.66 14.78
C SER A 167 -5.96 12.89 15.09
N ASN A 168 -5.40 12.91 16.30
CA ASN A 168 -4.40 13.90 16.69
C ASN A 168 -3.19 13.90 15.77
N LEU A 169 -2.75 12.71 15.30
CA LEU A 169 -1.64 12.56 14.36
C LEU A 169 -1.93 13.28 13.03
N GLY A 170 -3.11 13.12 12.46
CA GLY A 170 -3.48 13.82 11.22
C GLY A 170 -3.51 15.34 11.38
N ARG A 171 -3.84 15.85 12.57
CA ARG A 171 -3.75 17.29 12.88
C ARG A 171 -2.29 17.78 12.94
N VAL A 172 -1.41 16.97 13.53
CA VAL A 172 0.04 17.25 13.57
C VAL A 172 0.63 17.28 12.17
N PHE A 173 0.29 16.31 11.30
CA PHE A 173 0.76 16.27 9.91
C PHE A 173 0.34 17.52 9.13
N LYS A 174 -0.91 17.95 9.26
CA LYS A 174 -1.39 19.21 8.64
C LYS A 174 -0.69 20.45 9.19
N ALA A 175 -0.31 20.45 10.46
CA ALA A 175 0.46 21.54 11.05
C ALA A 175 1.89 21.60 10.48
N ILE A 176 2.53 20.45 10.27
CA ILE A 176 3.86 20.35 9.65
C ILE A 176 3.83 20.88 8.21
N GLN A 177 2.80 20.51 7.43
CA GLN A 177 2.63 20.99 6.05
C GLN A 177 2.59 22.52 5.95
N ASN A 178 1.88 23.17 6.89
CA ASN A 178 1.71 24.61 6.86
C ASN A 178 2.96 25.39 7.33
N ASN A 179 3.65 24.90 8.34
CA ASN A 179 4.90 25.48 8.84
C ASN A 179 5.58 24.51 9.82
N GLU A 180 6.75 24.00 9.46
CA GLU A 180 7.52 23.07 10.29
C GLU A 180 8.02 23.67 11.63
N ASP A 181 8.15 25.00 11.71
CA ASP A 181 8.65 25.66 12.91
C ASP A 181 7.63 25.68 14.06
N ILE A 182 6.33 25.63 13.73
CA ILE A 182 5.25 25.63 14.72
C ILE A 182 5.27 24.36 15.58
N PRO A 183 5.30 23.12 15.03
CA PRO A 183 5.41 21.90 15.84
C PRO A 183 6.72 21.83 16.64
N ARG A 184 7.83 22.33 16.09
CA ARG A 184 9.12 22.37 16.81
C ARG A 184 9.08 23.30 18.02
N SER A 185 8.41 24.45 17.94
CA SER A 185 8.28 25.39 19.04
C SER A 185 7.48 24.84 20.24
N VAL A 186 6.63 23.83 19.98
CA VAL A 186 5.82 23.13 21.01
C VAL A 186 6.52 21.84 21.51
N GLY A 187 7.78 21.61 21.12
CA GLY A 187 8.60 20.48 21.59
C GLY A 187 8.31 19.15 20.90
N LEU A 188 7.60 19.14 19.77
CA LEU A 188 7.39 17.92 18.98
C LEU A 188 8.66 17.59 18.16
N ASN A 189 9.11 16.33 18.26
CA ASN A 189 10.24 15.85 17.45
C ASN A 189 9.74 15.48 16.05
N VAL A 190 9.77 16.45 15.12
CA VAL A 190 9.28 16.31 13.74
C VAL A 190 10.03 15.23 12.95
N ILE A 191 11.27 14.88 13.36
CA ILE A 191 12.08 13.86 12.69
C ILE A 191 11.65 12.43 13.10
N ALA A 192 11.00 12.29 14.26
CA ALA A 192 10.55 11.00 14.77
C ALA A 192 9.08 10.66 14.44
N LEU A 193 8.36 11.59 13.81
CA LEU A 193 6.98 11.45 13.33
C LEU A 193 6.95 11.04 11.87
#